data_e6c105850942f5c5b9d82e402218fbaa
#
_entry.id   e6c105850942f5c5b9d82e402218fbaa
#
_cell.length_a   1.000
_cell.length_b   1.000
_cell.length_c   1.000
_cell.angle_alpha   90.00
_cell.angle_beta   90.00
_cell.angle_gamma   90.00
#
_symmetry.space_group_name_H-M   'P 1'
#
loop_
_entity.id
_entity.type
_entity.pdbx_description
1 polymer ?
#
loop_
_entity_poly.entity_id
_entity_poly.type
_entity_poly.pdbx_seq_one_letter_code
_entity_poly.pdbx_strand_id
1 'polypeptide(L)'
;MQSYLDKIIATKALVVAEQKAQESLKEIHSKASDSSPPKGFIDAIRKRDQQGLVSVIAEIKKASPSKGIIRKEFLPEEIARQYERKNATCLSILTDEEYFQGSLNYLESIRASVNLPLLRKDFTIDEYQIYQSKAYGADCILLIASVLTAVSYTHLRAHET
;
A
#
# COMPACT_ATOMS: atom_id res chain seq x y z
N MET A 1 5.25 23.05 -17.96
CA MET A 1 6.34 22.15 -17.52
C MET A 1 5.69 21.00 -16.76
N GLN A 2 5.90 19.78 -17.21
CA GLN A 2 5.30 18.59 -16.56
C GLN A 2 5.94 18.40 -15.18
N SER A 3 5.13 18.29 -14.13
CA SER A 3 5.64 18.09 -12.77
C SER A 3 6.25 16.67 -12.62
N TYR A 4 7.07 16.47 -11.59
CA TYR A 4 7.62 15.16 -11.28
C TYR A 4 6.50 14.15 -10.95
N LEU A 5 5.46 14.63 -10.29
CA LEU A 5 4.28 13.83 -9.98
C LEU A 5 3.54 13.39 -11.26
N ASP A 6 3.40 14.27 -12.25
CA ASP A 6 2.75 13.91 -13.53
C ASP A 6 3.49 12.76 -14.23
N LYS A 7 4.82 12.74 -14.16
CA LYS A 7 5.62 11.63 -14.71
C LYS A 7 5.35 10.32 -13.98
N ILE A 8 5.30 10.34 -12.65
CA ILE A 8 4.98 9.16 -11.85
C ILE A 8 3.60 8.62 -12.22
N ILE A 9 2.60 9.49 -12.34
CA ILE A 9 1.23 9.09 -12.69
C ILE A 9 1.15 8.52 -14.11
N ALA A 10 1.84 9.12 -15.07
CA ALA A 10 1.90 8.57 -16.42
C ALA A 10 2.53 7.17 -16.46
N THR A 11 3.64 6.96 -15.76
CA THR A 11 4.26 5.64 -15.61
C THR A 11 3.30 4.66 -14.92
N LYS A 12 2.64 5.08 -13.84
CA LYS A 12 1.69 4.23 -13.11
C LYS A 12 0.52 3.79 -13.98
N ALA A 13 0.01 4.67 -14.85
CA ALA A 13 -1.06 4.33 -15.77
C ALA A 13 -0.65 3.20 -16.75
N LEU A 14 0.58 3.22 -17.24
CA LEU A 14 1.13 2.15 -18.08
C LEU A 14 1.26 0.83 -17.31
N VAL A 15 1.83 0.88 -16.11
CA VAL A 15 1.99 -0.29 -15.23
C VAL A 15 0.63 -0.94 -14.93
N VAL A 16 -0.39 -0.13 -14.57
CA VAL A 16 -1.74 -0.64 -14.30
C VAL A 16 -2.37 -1.26 -15.55
N ALA A 17 -2.20 -0.62 -16.72
CA ALA A 17 -2.71 -1.16 -17.97
C ALA A 17 -2.08 -2.52 -18.30
N GLU A 18 -0.77 -2.67 -18.10
CA GLU A 18 -0.04 -3.92 -18.30
C GLU A 18 -0.50 -5.00 -17.31
N GLN A 19 -0.66 -4.67 -16.04
CA GLN A 19 -1.16 -5.59 -15.02
C GLN A 19 -2.59 -6.08 -15.34
N LYS A 20 -3.46 -5.17 -15.80
CA LYS A 20 -4.84 -5.53 -16.24
C LYS A 20 -4.85 -6.44 -17.48
N ALA A 21 -3.84 -6.35 -18.33
CA ALA A 21 -3.70 -7.25 -19.48
C ALA A 21 -3.20 -8.65 -19.08
N GLN A 22 -2.40 -8.76 -18.03
CA GLN A 22 -1.89 -10.03 -17.49
C GLN A 22 -2.93 -10.73 -16.60
N GLU A 23 -3.64 -9.96 -15.79
CA GLU A 23 -4.68 -10.45 -14.88
C GLU A 23 -5.87 -9.48 -14.92
N SER A 24 -7.01 -9.97 -15.38
CA SER A 24 -8.20 -9.12 -15.58
C SER A 24 -8.79 -8.61 -14.27
N LEU A 25 -9.58 -7.53 -14.35
CA LEU A 25 -10.31 -6.99 -13.18
C LEU A 25 -11.18 -8.08 -12.51
N LYS A 26 -11.78 -8.98 -13.28
CA LYS A 26 -12.60 -10.08 -12.74
C LYS A 26 -11.77 -11.08 -11.94
N GLU A 27 -10.60 -11.43 -12.41
CA GLU A 27 -9.70 -12.37 -11.73
C GLU A 27 -9.17 -11.77 -10.42
N ILE A 28 -8.69 -10.52 -10.45
CA ILE A 28 -8.19 -9.87 -9.24
C ILE A 28 -9.31 -9.62 -8.22
N HIS A 29 -10.53 -9.31 -8.69
CA HIS A 29 -11.70 -9.18 -7.82
C HIS A 29 -12.03 -10.51 -7.12
N SER A 30 -11.98 -11.65 -7.85
CA SER A 30 -12.16 -12.96 -7.25
C SER A 30 -11.12 -13.25 -6.17
N LYS A 31 -9.83 -13.03 -6.46
CA LYS A 31 -8.74 -13.18 -5.48
C LYS A 31 -8.94 -12.31 -4.24
N ALA A 32 -9.37 -11.05 -4.44
CA ALA A 32 -9.67 -10.15 -3.33
C ALA A 32 -10.84 -10.66 -2.47
N SER A 33 -11.86 -11.25 -3.09
CA SER A 33 -13.01 -11.82 -2.38
C SER A 33 -12.63 -13.06 -1.55
N ASP A 34 -11.70 -13.85 -2.04
CA ASP A 34 -11.20 -15.07 -1.37
C ASP A 34 -10.16 -14.75 -0.28
N SER A 35 -9.64 -13.50 -0.24
CA SER A 35 -8.65 -13.09 0.75
C SER A 35 -9.28 -12.87 2.13
N SER A 36 -8.45 -12.96 3.18
CA SER A 36 -8.88 -12.70 4.55
C SER A 36 -9.48 -11.29 4.71
N PRO A 37 -10.46 -11.11 5.61
CA PRO A 37 -10.98 -9.78 5.94
C PRO A 37 -9.86 -8.82 6.35
N PRO A 38 -9.96 -7.52 6.02
CA PRO A 38 -8.99 -6.52 6.44
C PRO A 38 -8.89 -6.45 7.97
N LYS A 39 -7.68 -6.30 8.46
CA LYS A 39 -7.45 -5.97 9.88
C LYS A 39 -7.73 -4.49 10.07
N GLY A 40 -8.56 -4.14 11.04
CA GLY A 40 -9.02 -2.77 11.28
C GLY A 40 -7.87 -1.78 11.51
N PHE A 41 -7.35 -1.18 10.43
CA PHE A 41 -6.23 -0.22 10.48
C PHE A 41 -6.58 1.00 11.35
N ILE A 42 -7.75 1.58 11.15
CA ILE A 42 -8.24 2.72 11.93
C ILE A 42 -8.54 2.30 13.38
N ASP A 43 -9.08 1.10 13.58
CA ASP A 43 -9.41 0.62 14.93
C ASP A 43 -8.14 0.36 15.75
N ALA A 44 -7.06 -0.11 15.13
CA ALA A 44 -5.77 -0.24 15.78
C ALA A 44 -5.23 1.11 16.28
N ILE A 45 -5.38 2.17 15.47
CA ILE A 45 -4.98 3.54 15.83
C ILE A 45 -5.87 4.07 16.96
N ARG A 46 -7.21 3.95 16.83
CA ARG A 46 -8.17 4.39 17.85
C ARG A 46 -7.96 3.71 19.20
N LYS A 47 -7.68 2.41 19.18
CA LYS A 47 -7.39 1.63 20.40
C LYS A 47 -6.17 2.17 21.14
N ARG A 48 -5.12 2.55 20.43
CA ARG A 48 -3.92 3.16 21.02
C ARG A 48 -4.23 4.53 21.62
N ASP A 49 -4.97 5.36 20.88
CA ASP A 49 -5.38 6.69 21.33
C ASP A 49 -6.22 6.63 22.61
N GLN A 50 -7.19 5.73 22.69
CA GLN A 50 -8.00 5.47 23.90
C GLN A 50 -7.17 5.05 25.11
N GLN A 51 -6.02 4.46 24.90
CA GLN A 51 -5.06 4.09 25.95
C GLN A 51 -4.09 5.23 26.33
N GLY A 52 -4.21 6.39 25.70
CA GLY A 52 -3.29 7.51 25.87
C GLY A 52 -1.89 7.24 25.30
N LEU A 53 -1.76 6.30 24.35
CA LEU A 53 -0.51 5.90 23.73
C LEU A 53 -0.38 6.50 22.34
N VAL A 54 0.86 6.84 21.97
CA VAL A 54 1.17 7.31 20.62
C VAL A 54 1.00 6.17 19.61
N SER A 55 0.26 6.43 18.52
CA SER A 55 0.16 5.54 17.38
C SER A 55 1.30 5.77 16.39
N VAL A 56 1.97 4.70 15.99
CA VAL A 56 3.07 4.73 15.03
C VAL A 56 2.71 3.91 13.80
N ILE A 57 2.66 4.55 12.64
CA ILE A 57 2.64 3.90 11.33
C ILE A 57 4.07 3.83 10.84
N ALA A 58 4.69 2.65 10.92
CA ALA A 58 6.09 2.48 10.53
C ALA A 58 6.21 2.16 9.03
N GLU A 59 7.05 2.92 8.32
CA GLU A 59 7.21 2.78 6.87
C GLU A 59 8.35 1.82 6.50
N ILE A 60 8.07 0.89 5.61
CA ILE A 60 9.04 -0.04 5.00
C ILE A 60 9.32 0.45 3.58
N LYS A 61 10.51 1.04 3.38
CA LYS A 61 10.93 1.69 2.15
C LYS A 61 12.39 1.40 1.85
N LYS A 62 12.66 0.87 0.65
CA LYS A 62 14.01 0.56 0.15
C LYS A 62 14.72 1.78 -0.41
N ALA A 63 14.03 2.54 -1.24
CA ALA A 63 14.58 3.69 -1.96
C ALA A 63 13.56 4.81 -2.08
N SER A 64 14.01 6.00 -2.44
CA SER A 64 13.17 7.12 -2.86
C SER A 64 13.86 7.96 -3.92
N PRO A 65 13.10 8.68 -4.79
CA PRO A 65 13.68 9.53 -5.83
C PRO A 65 14.64 10.60 -5.30
N SER A 66 14.37 11.13 -4.12
CA SER A 66 15.16 12.22 -3.51
C SER A 66 16.41 11.75 -2.78
N LYS A 67 16.43 10.48 -2.29
CA LYS A 67 17.54 9.95 -1.46
C LYS A 67 18.24 8.74 -2.08
N GLY A 68 17.76 8.24 -3.22
CA GLY A 68 18.27 6.99 -3.80
C GLY A 68 17.99 5.78 -2.88
N ILE A 69 18.92 4.84 -2.84
CA ILE A 69 18.82 3.65 -1.99
C ILE A 69 19.03 4.07 -0.52
N ILE A 70 18.00 3.88 0.31
CA ILE A 70 18.03 4.19 1.74
C ILE A 70 18.61 3.00 2.51
N ARG A 71 18.32 1.79 2.06
CA ARG A 71 18.76 0.56 2.72
C ARG A 71 19.29 -0.43 1.69
N LYS A 72 20.60 -0.72 1.74
CA LYS A 72 21.26 -1.67 0.80
C LYS A 72 20.82 -3.10 1.04
N GLU A 73 20.93 -3.56 2.28
CA GLU A 73 20.37 -4.86 2.70
C GLU A 73 18.92 -4.66 3.11
N PHE A 74 18.02 -5.04 2.22
CA PHE A 74 16.59 -4.83 2.41
C PHE A 74 15.88 -6.18 2.56
N LEU A 75 15.56 -6.49 3.80
CA LEU A 75 14.83 -7.69 4.22
C LEU A 75 13.49 -7.24 4.83
N PRO A 76 12.44 -7.04 4.00
CA PRO A 76 11.21 -6.38 4.42
C PRO A 76 10.49 -7.12 5.55
N GLU A 77 10.51 -8.45 5.57
CA GLU A 77 9.88 -9.27 6.61
C GLU A 77 10.59 -9.11 7.96
N GLU A 78 11.91 -9.01 7.96
CA GLU A 78 12.68 -8.79 9.20
C GLU A 78 12.44 -7.39 9.76
N ILE A 79 12.38 -6.38 8.86
CA ILE A 79 12.06 -5.01 9.24
C ILE A 79 10.65 -4.96 9.85
N ALA A 80 9.68 -5.63 9.22
CA ALA A 80 8.31 -5.71 9.71
C ALA A 80 8.24 -6.34 11.10
N ARG A 81 8.91 -7.47 11.31
CA ARG A 81 9.01 -8.13 12.64
C ARG A 81 9.70 -7.25 13.68
N GLN A 82 10.72 -6.48 13.30
CA GLN A 82 11.35 -5.52 14.21
C GLN A 82 10.39 -4.42 14.64
N TYR A 83 9.63 -3.84 13.70
CA TYR A 83 8.63 -2.82 14.00
C TYR A 83 7.51 -3.36 14.88
N GLU A 84 7.03 -4.58 14.62
CA GLU A 84 6.03 -5.24 15.47
C GLU A 84 6.55 -5.45 16.91
N ARG A 85 7.76 -5.98 17.08
CA ARG A 85 8.41 -6.12 18.41
C ARG A 85 8.62 -4.79 19.14
N LYS A 86 8.73 -3.67 18.40
CA LYS A 86 8.86 -2.31 18.94
C LYS A 86 7.52 -1.60 19.07
N ASN A 87 6.41 -2.35 19.02
CA ASN A 87 5.05 -1.85 19.21
C ASN A 87 4.61 -0.79 18.19
N ALA A 88 5.05 -0.88 16.93
CA ALA A 88 4.39 -0.16 15.86
C ALA A 88 2.89 -0.53 15.83
N THR A 89 2.02 0.44 15.55
CA THR A 89 0.58 0.23 15.49
C THR A 89 0.17 -0.38 14.16
N CYS A 90 0.74 0.13 13.09
CA CYS A 90 0.48 -0.28 11.71
C CYS A 90 1.78 -0.19 10.88
N LEU A 91 1.79 -0.82 9.71
CA LEU A 91 2.88 -0.68 8.75
C LEU A 91 2.42 -0.01 7.47
N SER A 92 3.31 0.78 6.86
CA SER A 92 3.13 1.37 5.53
C SER A 92 4.20 0.77 4.60
N ILE A 93 3.78 0.12 3.51
CA ILE A 93 4.66 -0.67 2.66
C ILE A 93 4.69 -0.07 1.26
N LEU A 94 5.87 0.40 0.82
CA LEU A 94 6.08 0.91 -0.54
C LEU A 94 5.97 -0.24 -1.54
N THR A 95 5.03 -0.10 -2.50
CA THR A 95 4.84 -1.08 -3.58
C THR A 95 5.16 -0.53 -4.97
N ASP A 96 5.42 0.77 -5.10
CA ASP A 96 5.88 1.36 -6.36
C ASP A 96 7.30 0.87 -6.69
N GLU A 97 7.46 0.21 -7.85
CA GLU A 97 8.73 -0.41 -8.26
C GLU A 97 9.68 0.61 -8.88
N GLU A 98 9.20 1.41 -9.82
CA GLU A 98 10.04 2.29 -10.65
C GLU A 98 10.72 3.39 -9.80
N TYR A 99 9.98 4.05 -8.93
CA TYR A 99 10.48 5.22 -8.20
C TYR A 99 10.93 4.92 -6.77
N PHE A 100 10.44 3.82 -6.17
CA PHE A 100 10.72 3.50 -4.77
C PHE A 100 11.35 2.12 -4.57
N GLN A 101 11.59 1.37 -5.64
CA GLN A 101 12.08 -0.01 -5.59
C GLN A 101 11.26 -0.89 -4.63
N GLY A 102 9.94 -0.62 -4.60
CA GLY A 102 8.95 -1.39 -3.87
C GLY A 102 8.57 -2.68 -4.61
N SER A 103 7.62 -3.42 -4.07
CA SER A 103 7.02 -4.58 -4.74
C SER A 103 5.71 -4.98 -4.07
N LEU A 104 4.73 -5.44 -4.84
CA LEU A 104 3.53 -6.09 -4.31
C LEU A 104 3.86 -7.35 -3.51
N ASN A 105 4.92 -8.08 -3.90
CA ASN A 105 5.37 -9.27 -3.17
C ASN A 105 5.81 -8.94 -1.74
N TYR A 106 6.26 -7.71 -1.46
CA TYR A 106 6.56 -7.29 -0.08
C TYR A 106 5.30 -7.24 0.79
N LEU A 107 4.13 -6.85 0.24
CA LEU A 107 2.88 -6.89 0.98
C LEU A 107 2.54 -8.32 1.40
N GLU A 108 2.59 -9.26 0.46
CA GLU A 108 2.25 -10.65 0.69
C GLU A 108 3.20 -11.32 1.71
N SER A 109 4.50 -11.15 1.53
CA SER A 109 5.51 -11.73 2.43
C SER A 109 5.46 -11.13 3.83
N ILE A 110 5.23 -9.81 3.95
CA ILE A 110 5.05 -9.13 5.24
C ILE A 110 3.74 -9.58 5.89
N ARG A 111 2.63 -9.71 5.13
CA ARG A 111 1.35 -10.22 5.65
C ARG A 111 1.50 -11.60 6.30
N ALA A 112 2.30 -12.47 5.70
CA ALA A 112 2.61 -13.80 6.26
C ALA A 112 3.51 -13.73 7.50
N SER A 113 4.22 -12.63 7.72
CA SER A 113 5.26 -12.49 8.75
C SER A 113 4.78 -11.82 10.03
N VAL A 114 3.79 -10.92 9.97
CA VAL A 114 3.32 -10.09 11.08
C VAL A 114 1.80 -10.00 11.17
N ASN A 115 1.31 -9.64 12.35
CA ASN A 115 -0.12 -9.49 12.58
C ASN A 115 -0.61 -8.04 12.56
N LEU A 116 0.26 -7.08 12.27
CA LEU A 116 -0.10 -5.67 12.20
C LEU A 116 -0.98 -5.34 10.97
N PRO A 117 -1.85 -4.32 11.07
CA PRO A 117 -2.53 -3.77 9.89
C PRO A 117 -1.54 -3.16 8.90
N LEU A 118 -1.78 -3.38 7.60
CA LEU A 118 -0.89 -3.00 6.50
C LEU A 118 -1.55 -1.97 5.58
N LEU A 119 -0.86 -0.85 5.35
CA LEU A 119 -1.19 0.12 4.33
C LEU A 119 -0.35 -0.15 3.07
N ARG A 120 -0.99 -0.30 1.91
CA ARG A 120 -0.28 -0.20 0.62
C ARG A 120 0.05 1.26 0.32
N LYS A 121 1.32 1.58 0.27
CA LYS A 121 1.84 2.90 -0.08
C LYS A 121 2.23 2.93 -1.55
N ASP A 122 1.31 3.42 -2.37
CA ASP A 122 1.45 3.49 -3.83
C ASP A 122 0.67 4.69 -4.37
N PHE A 123 0.77 4.96 -5.68
CA PHE A 123 -0.05 5.93 -6.41
C PHE A 123 -1.28 5.21 -6.94
N THR A 124 -2.37 5.25 -6.18
CA THR A 124 -3.64 4.62 -6.56
C THR A 124 -4.39 5.53 -7.50
N ILE A 125 -4.63 5.07 -8.73
CA ILE A 125 -5.30 5.82 -9.81
C ILE A 125 -6.45 5.06 -10.46
N ASP A 126 -6.60 3.76 -10.15
CA ASP A 126 -7.57 2.86 -10.78
C ASP A 126 -8.14 1.89 -9.74
N GLU A 127 -9.43 1.53 -9.87
CA GLU A 127 -10.10 0.58 -8.98
C GLU A 127 -9.44 -0.80 -8.96
N TYR A 128 -8.81 -1.20 -10.06
CA TYR A 128 -8.03 -2.43 -10.14
C TYR A 128 -7.02 -2.54 -8.99
N GLN A 129 -6.34 -1.43 -8.66
CA GLN A 129 -5.36 -1.40 -7.60
C GLN A 129 -5.97 -1.60 -6.20
N ILE A 130 -7.27 -1.29 -6.01
CA ILE A 130 -7.97 -1.53 -4.74
C ILE A 130 -8.13 -3.03 -4.52
N TYR A 131 -8.68 -3.74 -5.49
CA TYR A 131 -8.82 -5.20 -5.43
C TYR A 131 -7.46 -5.89 -5.35
N GLN A 132 -6.48 -5.42 -6.13
CA GLN A 132 -5.12 -5.92 -6.07
C GLN A 132 -4.51 -5.74 -4.66
N SER A 133 -4.71 -4.59 -4.04
CA SER A 133 -4.23 -4.33 -2.68
C SER A 133 -4.78 -5.35 -1.69
N LYS A 134 -6.08 -5.60 -1.74
CA LYS A 134 -6.75 -6.58 -0.87
C LYS A 134 -6.26 -7.99 -1.15
N ALA A 135 -6.16 -8.39 -2.42
CA ALA A 135 -5.68 -9.70 -2.82
C ALA A 135 -4.27 -10.01 -2.29
N TYR A 136 -3.41 -8.98 -2.23
CA TYR A 136 -2.05 -9.08 -1.69
C TYR A 136 -1.93 -8.78 -0.18
N GLY A 137 -3.06 -8.66 0.53
CA GLY A 137 -3.11 -8.60 1.99
C GLY A 137 -2.96 -7.21 2.60
N ALA A 138 -3.18 -6.13 1.83
CA ALA A 138 -3.32 -4.80 2.42
C ALA A 138 -4.68 -4.66 3.13
N ASP A 139 -4.68 -3.91 4.22
CA ASP A 139 -5.89 -3.60 4.99
C ASP A 139 -6.44 -2.22 4.64
N CYS A 140 -5.61 -1.35 4.04
CA CYS A 140 -6.02 -0.06 3.50
C CYS A 140 -5.04 0.42 2.42
N ILE A 141 -5.42 1.47 1.71
CA ILE A 141 -4.65 2.09 0.63
C ILE A 141 -4.47 3.58 0.90
N LEU A 142 -3.53 4.20 0.19
CA LEU A 142 -3.36 5.65 0.16
C LEU A 142 -4.08 6.23 -1.06
N LEU A 143 -4.92 7.22 -0.85
CA LEU A 143 -5.47 8.08 -1.91
C LEU A 143 -4.81 9.46 -1.83
N ILE A 144 -4.24 9.92 -2.95
CA ILE A 144 -3.53 11.21 -3.03
C ILE A 144 -4.45 12.20 -3.75
N ALA A 145 -5.01 13.16 -3.00
CA ALA A 145 -6.01 14.10 -3.53
C ALA A 145 -5.52 14.93 -4.73
N SER A 146 -4.23 15.29 -4.78
CA SER A 146 -3.65 16.02 -5.92
C SER A 146 -3.47 15.18 -7.19
N VAL A 147 -3.66 13.87 -7.11
CA VAL A 147 -3.53 12.92 -8.22
C VAL A 147 -4.90 12.58 -8.82
N LEU A 148 -5.95 12.66 -8.02
CA LEU A 148 -7.29 12.23 -8.37
C LEU A 148 -8.20 13.42 -8.66
N THR A 149 -9.07 13.28 -9.66
CA THR A 149 -10.21 14.20 -9.80
C THR A 149 -11.19 13.97 -8.65
N ALA A 150 -12.05 14.95 -8.36
CA ALA A 150 -13.08 14.81 -7.33
C ALA A 150 -13.98 13.58 -7.59
N VAL A 151 -14.31 13.31 -8.86
CA VAL A 151 -15.10 12.14 -9.27
C VAL A 151 -14.34 10.84 -9.02
N SER A 152 -13.08 10.76 -9.47
CA SER A 152 -12.23 9.58 -9.25
C SER A 152 -12.01 9.33 -7.77
N TYR A 153 -11.76 10.35 -6.97
CA TYR A 153 -11.60 10.24 -5.53
C TYR A 153 -12.85 9.66 -4.86
N THR A 154 -14.04 10.17 -5.21
CA THR A 154 -15.31 9.68 -4.66
C THR A 154 -15.57 8.23 -5.07
N HIS A 155 -15.30 7.89 -6.35
CA HIS A 155 -15.45 6.52 -6.86
C HIS A 155 -14.53 5.54 -6.12
N LEU A 156 -13.24 5.84 -6.04
CA LEU A 156 -12.28 4.96 -5.36
C LEU A 156 -12.59 4.82 -3.86
N ARG A 157 -13.05 5.88 -3.21
CA ARG A 157 -13.44 5.86 -1.82
C ARG A 157 -14.68 4.98 -1.56
N ALA A 158 -15.58 4.86 -2.51
CA ALA A 158 -16.77 4.03 -2.37
C ALA A 158 -16.46 2.52 -2.22
N HIS A 159 -15.24 2.08 -2.52
CA HIS A 159 -14.77 0.70 -2.35
C HIS A 159 -14.11 0.44 -0.96
N GLU A 160 -14.20 1.40 -0.02
CA GLU A 160 -13.62 1.25 1.33
C GLU A 160 -14.41 0.36 2.31
N THR A 161 -15.51 -0.24 1.87
CA THR A 161 -16.38 -1.09 2.71
C THR A 161 -16.21 -2.58 2.42
#